data_24e08561867a8bde88cc36d7315ed858
#
_entry.id   24e08561867a8bde88cc36d7315ed858
#
_cell.length_a   1.000
_cell.length_b   1.000
_cell.length_c   1.000
_cell.angle_alpha   90.00
_cell.angle_beta   90.00
_cell.angle_gamma   90.00
#
_symmetry.space_group_name_H-M   'P 1'
#
loop_
_entity.id
_entity.type
_entity.pdbx_description
1 polymer ?
#
loop_
_entity_poly.entity_id
_entity_poly.type
_entity_poly.pdbx_seq_one_letter_code
_entity_poly.pdbx_strand_id
1 'polypeptide(L)'
;MHHPGNQFDLLRQRRFAPFFWTQFLAAGNDNVYKNALVIFVAYRASSLTSLDANTLVNVAAAVFILPFVLLSATAGQLADKFEKSRMIRLIKLLEIGIMGVGFAGFWLLSLPLLFTALALMGVHSTLFGPIKYAILPQTLRPDELTGGNGMVEMGTFVAILLGTIAGGVLVAIEPHGPLIASVTAIAIALTGYVVSRAIPMTPPEAPQLRINWNPFTETWRNLRFAHGNRVVWLSMMGISWFWFYGATFLTQFPNFTRNVLGGDEHVATFLLAMFSVGIGAGSLLCERLSGRKVELGLVPFGSIGMTVFAIDLWLASRNLHASSLGGIDVLLQNPAHWGVIPDLVLICVF
;
A
#
# COMPACT_ATOMS: atom_id res chain seq x y z
N MET A 1 28.25 -24.75 9.72
CA MET A 1 28.03 -23.60 8.83
C MET A 1 26.55 -23.61 8.41
N HIS A 2 25.72 -22.72 8.99
CA HIS A 2 24.34 -22.58 8.52
C HIS A 2 24.40 -21.96 7.13
N HIS A 3 23.96 -22.69 6.11
CA HIS A 3 23.66 -22.07 4.82
C HIS A 3 22.67 -20.95 5.08
N PRO A 4 22.96 -19.72 4.65
CA PRO A 4 22.03 -18.62 4.79
C PRO A 4 20.77 -18.97 3.96
N GLY A 5 19.66 -19.25 4.65
CA GLY A 5 18.38 -19.59 4.01
C GLY A 5 17.96 -18.49 3.03
N ASN A 6 17.24 -18.86 1.99
CA ASN A 6 16.62 -17.92 1.06
C ASN A 6 15.51 -17.15 1.83
N GLN A 7 15.36 -15.83 1.59
CA GLN A 7 14.28 -15.03 2.23
C GLN A 7 12.89 -15.65 2.02
N PHE A 8 12.66 -16.38 0.92
CA PHE A 8 11.41 -17.10 0.67
C PHE A 8 11.17 -18.26 1.65
N ASP A 9 12.21 -18.77 2.32
CA ASP A 9 12.06 -19.81 3.36
C ASP A 9 11.29 -19.26 4.57
N LEU A 10 11.24 -17.95 4.77
CA LEU A 10 10.44 -17.31 5.80
C LEU A 10 8.93 -17.58 5.62
N LEU A 11 8.45 -17.72 4.38
CA LEU A 11 7.04 -18.07 4.10
C LEU A 11 6.64 -19.47 4.55
N ARG A 12 7.60 -20.34 4.87
CA ARG A 12 7.36 -21.68 5.43
C ARG A 12 7.45 -21.70 6.96
N GLN A 13 7.90 -20.59 7.57
CA GLN A 13 8.13 -20.53 9.02
C GLN A 13 6.90 -19.97 9.74
N ARG A 14 6.44 -20.71 10.77
CA ARG A 14 5.27 -20.34 11.58
C ARG A 14 5.39 -18.98 12.25
N ARG A 15 6.62 -18.48 12.49
CA ARG A 15 6.86 -17.18 13.12
C ARG A 15 6.64 -16.00 12.16
N PHE A 16 6.68 -16.22 10.81
CA PHE A 16 6.57 -15.16 9.81
C PHE A 16 5.36 -15.35 8.87
N ALA A 17 5.14 -16.55 8.34
CA ALA A 17 4.13 -16.81 7.31
C ALA A 17 2.71 -16.34 7.69
N PRO A 18 2.17 -16.59 8.90
CA PRO A 18 0.83 -16.13 9.26
C PRO A 18 0.74 -14.59 9.26
N PHE A 19 1.78 -13.90 9.73
CA PHE A 19 1.83 -12.44 9.70
C PHE A 19 1.90 -11.93 8.25
N PHE A 20 2.76 -12.50 7.42
CA PHE A 20 2.90 -12.13 6.00
C PHE A 20 1.55 -12.23 5.27
N TRP A 21 0.86 -13.37 5.38
CA TRP A 21 -0.42 -13.55 4.71
C TRP A 21 -1.53 -12.66 5.30
N THR A 22 -1.50 -12.38 6.60
CA THR A 22 -2.45 -11.46 7.22
C THR A 22 -2.30 -10.05 6.67
N GLN A 23 -1.07 -9.54 6.57
CA GLN A 23 -0.81 -8.21 6.02
C GLN A 23 -1.07 -8.14 4.50
N PHE A 24 -0.75 -9.20 3.76
CA PHE A 24 -1.03 -9.32 2.34
C PHE A 24 -2.53 -9.22 2.07
N LEU A 25 -3.33 -10.00 2.79
CA LEU A 25 -4.79 -9.98 2.68
C LEU A 25 -5.38 -8.63 3.11
N ALA A 26 -4.82 -7.97 4.14
CA ALA A 26 -5.25 -6.65 4.56
C ALA A 26 -5.03 -5.60 3.46
N ALA A 27 -3.80 -5.53 2.91
CA ALA A 27 -3.47 -4.58 1.84
C ALA A 27 -4.28 -4.84 0.57
N GLY A 28 -4.51 -6.12 0.22
CA GLY A 28 -5.37 -6.51 -0.90
C GLY A 28 -6.81 -6.08 -0.69
N ASN A 29 -7.37 -6.33 0.49
CA ASN A 29 -8.75 -5.99 0.82
C ASN A 29 -9.01 -4.49 0.79
N ASP A 30 -8.10 -3.69 1.36
CA ASP A 30 -8.17 -2.23 1.32
C ASP A 30 -8.31 -1.73 -0.13
N ASN A 31 -7.57 -2.33 -1.05
CA ASN A 31 -7.58 -1.92 -2.46
C ASN A 31 -8.75 -2.50 -3.25
N VAL A 32 -9.25 -3.69 -2.93
CA VAL A 32 -10.51 -4.22 -3.48
C VAL A 32 -11.65 -3.26 -3.17
N TYR A 33 -11.84 -2.91 -1.89
CA TYR A 33 -12.93 -2.05 -1.47
C TYR A 33 -12.78 -0.62 -2.02
N LYS A 34 -11.61 -0.01 -1.85
CA LYS A 34 -11.32 1.34 -2.29
C LYS A 34 -11.54 1.51 -3.80
N ASN A 35 -11.03 0.58 -4.61
CA ASN A 35 -11.16 0.67 -6.06
C ASN A 35 -12.58 0.40 -6.52
N ALA A 36 -13.27 -0.59 -5.92
CA ALA A 36 -14.68 -0.83 -6.19
C ALA A 36 -15.55 0.41 -5.87
N LEU A 37 -15.28 1.09 -4.73
CA LEU A 37 -15.99 2.32 -4.36
C LEU A 37 -15.71 3.45 -5.34
N VAL A 38 -14.45 3.68 -5.71
CA VAL A 38 -14.06 4.76 -6.63
C VAL A 38 -14.75 4.58 -7.99
N ILE A 39 -14.72 3.36 -8.54
CA ILE A 39 -15.40 3.06 -9.82
C ILE A 39 -16.93 3.20 -9.67
N PHE A 40 -17.51 2.64 -8.61
CA PHE A 40 -18.95 2.77 -8.36
C PHE A 40 -19.39 4.24 -8.32
N VAL A 41 -18.65 5.08 -7.59
CA VAL A 41 -18.92 6.52 -7.51
C VAL A 41 -18.72 7.19 -8.87
N ALA A 42 -17.64 6.87 -9.60
CA ALA A 42 -17.36 7.47 -10.90
C ALA A 42 -18.49 7.24 -11.93
N TYR A 43 -19.13 6.07 -11.89
CA TYR A 43 -20.17 5.71 -12.86
C TYR A 43 -21.62 5.94 -12.37
N ARG A 44 -21.86 5.99 -11.05
CA ARG A 44 -23.21 6.08 -10.48
C ARG A 44 -23.46 7.32 -9.60
N ALA A 45 -22.48 8.21 -9.45
CA ALA A 45 -22.63 9.40 -8.61
C ALA A 45 -23.86 10.26 -9.01
N SER A 46 -24.06 10.50 -10.30
CA SER A 46 -25.15 11.33 -10.82
C SER A 46 -26.55 10.82 -10.47
N SER A 47 -26.71 9.52 -10.20
CA SER A 47 -27.98 8.92 -9.76
C SER A 47 -28.18 8.97 -8.25
N LEU A 48 -27.15 9.27 -7.47
CA LEU A 48 -27.15 9.20 -6.00
C LEU A 48 -27.02 10.57 -5.33
N THR A 49 -26.42 11.54 -6.02
CA THR A 49 -26.14 12.87 -5.48
C THR A 49 -25.99 13.91 -6.59
N SER A 50 -26.11 15.19 -6.20
CA SER A 50 -25.81 16.33 -7.08
C SER A 50 -24.32 16.68 -7.15
N LEU A 51 -23.49 16.02 -6.35
CA LEU A 51 -22.03 16.24 -6.37
C LEU A 51 -21.42 15.55 -7.61
N ASP A 52 -20.42 16.20 -8.18
CA ASP A 52 -19.70 15.68 -9.32
C ASP A 52 -18.78 14.50 -8.93
N ALA A 53 -18.60 13.55 -9.84
CA ALA A 53 -17.85 12.32 -9.60
C ALA A 53 -16.38 12.59 -9.21
N ASN A 54 -15.71 13.58 -9.84
CA ASN A 54 -14.32 13.91 -9.51
C ASN A 54 -14.20 14.44 -8.08
N THR A 55 -15.15 15.27 -7.66
CA THR A 55 -15.21 15.76 -6.27
C THR A 55 -15.32 14.59 -5.28
N LEU A 56 -16.22 13.63 -5.56
CA LEU A 56 -16.41 12.46 -4.69
C LEU A 56 -15.19 11.55 -4.65
N VAL A 57 -14.49 11.35 -5.77
CA VAL A 57 -13.23 10.56 -5.81
C VAL A 57 -12.14 11.25 -4.99
N ASN A 58 -12.00 12.57 -5.09
CA ASN A 58 -11.04 13.33 -4.29
C ASN A 58 -11.39 13.29 -2.79
N VAL A 59 -12.67 13.42 -2.45
CA VAL A 59 -13.16 13.28 -1.07
C VAL A 59 -12.89 11.87 -0.54
N ALA A 60 -13.08 10.83 -1.36
CA ALA A 60 -12.76 9.45 -0.97
C ALA A 60 -11.27 9.29 -0.61
N ALA A 61 -10.37 9.85 -1.43
CA ALA A 61 -8.94 9.83 -1.13
C ALA A 61 -8.62 10.56 0.19
N ALA A 62 -9.20 11.75 0.39
CA ALA A 62 -9.00 12.53 1.61
C ALA A 62 -9.53 11.81 2.86
N VAL A 63 -10.74 11.25 2.78
CA VAL A 63 -11.39 10.49 3.88
C VAL A 63 -10.56 9.29 4.29
N PHE A 64 -9.96 8.56 3.34
CA PHE A 64 -9.10 7.42 3.64
C PHE A 64 -7.79 7.83 4.29
N ILE A 65 -7.18 8.94 3.86
CA ILE A 65 -5.87 9.40 4.35
C ILE A 65 -5.98 10.15 5.70
N LEU A 66 -7.07 10.83 5.96
CA LEU A 66 -7.25 11.65 7.16
C LEU A 66 -6.94 10.91 8.48
N PRO A 67 -7.40 9.66 8.71
CA PRO A 67 -7.04 8.90 9.91
C PRO A 67 -5.53 8.72 10.11
N PHE A 68 -4.75 8.55 9.03
CA PHE A 68 -3.30 8.42 9.14
C PHE A 68 -2.68 9.69 9.72
N VAL A 69 -3.12 10.87 9.29
CA VAL A 69 -2.61 12.14 9.81
C VAL A 69 -2.99 12.32 11.27
N LEU A 70 -4.22 11.96 11.64
CA LEU A 70 -4.75 12.21 12.98
C LEU A 70 -4.34 11.15 14.02
N LEU A 71 -4.22 9.89 13.62
CA LEU A 71 -4.14 8.76 14.57
C LEU A 71 -2.80 8.03 14.57
N SER A 72 -1.86 8.30 13.64
CA SER A 72 -0.60 7.54 13.53
C SER A 72 0.20 7.54 14.84
N ALA A 73 0.31 8.68 15.52
CA ALA A 73 1.03 8.77 16.77
C ALA A 73 0.36 7.97 17.90
N THR A 74 -0.96 7.96 17.95
CA THR A 74 -1.74 7.14 18.91
C THR A 74 -1.63 5.66 18.57
N ALA A 75 -1.70 5.30 17.28
CA ALA A 75 -1.53 3.92 16.82
C ALA A 75 -0.15 3.36 17.18
N GLY A 76 0.91 4.16 17.08
CA GLY A 76 2.25 3.80 17.55
C GLY A 76 2.28 3.47 19.04
N GLN A 77 1.72 4.34 19.90
CA GLN A 77 1.63 4.09 21.33
C GLN A 77 0.86 2.80 21.67
N LEU A 78 -0.22 2.52 20.93
CA LEU A 78 -0.98 1.28 21.10
C LEU A 78 -0.15 0.05 20.72
N ALA A 79 0.62 0.13 19.63
CA ALA A 79 1.50 -0.94 19.16
C ALA A 79 2.61 -1.26 20.18
N ASP A 80 3.15 -0.25 20.89
CA ASP A 80 4.19 -0.43 21.90
C ASP A 80 3.61 -0.97 23.21
N LYS A 81 2.41 -0.51 23.58
CA LYS A 81 1.79 -0.84 24.86
C LYS A 81 1.18 -2.25 24.90
N PHE A 82 0.59 -2.69 23.80
CA PHE A 82 -0.17 -3.94 23.77
C PHE A 82 0.56 -5.05 23.01
N GLU A 83 0.18 -6.27 23.29
CA GLU A 83 0.65 -7.47 22.60
C GLU A 83 0.20 -7.43 21.13
N LYS A 84 1.16 -7.52 20.21
CA LYS A 84 0.96 -7.21 18.78
C LYS A 84 0.06 -8.23 18.08
N SER A 85 0.20 -9.55 18.39
CA SER A 85 -0.63 -10.57 17.74
C SER A 85 -2.10 -10.45 18.14
N ARG A 86 -2.37 -10.05 19.42
CA ARG A 86 -3.73 -9.78 19.90
C ARG A 86 -4.31 -8.54 19.23
N MET A 87 -3.51 -7.47 19.09
CA MET A 87 -3.93 -6.27 18.38
C MET A 87 -4.27 -6.57 16.93
N ILE A 88 -3.42 -7.33 16.23
CA ILE A 88 -3.69 -7.72 14.84
C ILE A 88 -5.03 -8.44 14.73
N ARG A 89 -5.34 -9.38 15.64
CA ARG A 89 -6.62 -10.09 15.64
C ARG A 89 -7.81 -9.14 15.84
N LEU A 90 -7.69 -8.18 16.77
CA LEU A 90 -8.74 -7.18 17.00
C LEU A 90 -8.94 -6.26 15.79
N ILE A 91 -7.85 -5.83 15.16
CA ILE A 91 -7.87 -5.02 13.95
C ILE A 91 -8.53 -5.81 12.79
N LYS A 92 -8.24 -7.12 12.67
CA LYS A 92 -8.90 -7.97 11.67
C LYS A 92 -10.39 -8.21 11.95
N LEU A 93 -10.80 -8.26 13.22
CA LEU A 93 -12.23 -8.28 13.58
C LEU A 93 -12.92 -6.94 13.23
N LEU A 94 -12.25 -5.82 13.48
CA LEU A 94 -12.73 -4.51 13.07
C LEU A 94 -12.92 -4.45 11.56
N GLU A 95 -11.97 -4.98 10.78
CA GLU A 95 -12.05 -5.04 9.32
C GLU A 95 -13.30 -5.78 8.83
N ILE A 96 -13.65 -6.92 9.45
CA ILE A 96 -14.87 -7.65 9.11
C ILE A 96 -16.10 -6.77 9.32
N GLY A 97 -16.17 -6.05 10.45
CA GLY A 97 -17.25 -5.11 10.72
C GLY A 97 -17.33 -3.97 9.70
N ILE A 98 -16.18 -3.42 9.32
CA ILE A 98 -16.07 -2.36 8.31
C ILE A 98 -16.57 -2.85 6.96
N MET A 99 -16.16 -4.06 6.54
CA MET A 99 -16.63 -4.64 5.26
C MET A 99 -18.14 -4.92 5.32
N GLY A 100 -18.71 -5.26 6.49
CA GLY A 100 -20.15 -5.34 6.70
C GLY A 100 -20.87 -4.01 6.49
N VAL A 101 -20.32 -2.90 6.99
CA VAL A 101 -20.83 -1.55 6.73
C VAL A 101 -20.73 -1.20 5.23
N GLY A 102 -19.60 -1.55 4.60
CA GLY A 102 -19.41 -1.39 3.16
C GLY A 102 -20.44 -2.17 2.33
N PHE A 103 -20.69 -3.43 2.71
CA PHE A 103 -21.75 -4.24 2.09
C PHE A 103 -23.13 -3.57 2.21
N ALA A 104 -23.50 -3.12 3.42
CA ALA A 104 -24.76 -2.41 3.64
C ALA A 104 -24.82 -1.12 2.80
N GLY A 105 -23.70 -0.41 2.65
CA GLY A 105 -23.61 0.78 1.81
C GLY A 105 -23.88 0.51 0.34
N PHE A 106 -23.33 -0.55 -0.24
CA PHE A 106 -23.61 -0.97 -1.61
C PHE A 106 -25.04 -1.53 -1.77
N TRP A 107 -25.53 -2.30 -0.80
CA TRP A 107 -26.87 -2.84 -0.82
C TRP A 107 -27.93 -1.75 -0.81
N LEU A 108 -27.78 -0.75 0.07
CA LEU A 108 -28.71 0.35 0.25
C LEU A 108 -28.43 1.54 -0.69
N LEU A 109 -27.43 1.45 -1.56
CA LEU A 109 -26.95 2.53 -2.42
C LEU A 109 -26.67 3.84 -1.64
N SER A 110 -26.13 3.70 -0.42
CA SER A 110 -25.94 4.79 0.52
C SER A 110 -24.50 5.31 0.52
N LEU A 111 -24.26 6.46 -0.10
CA LEU A 111 -22.96 7.12 -0.07
C LEU A 111 -22.44 7.37 1.35
N PRO A 112 -23.25 7.84 2.33
CA PRO A 112 -22.78 8.03 3.69
C PRO A 112 -22.23 6.74 4.32
N LEU A 113 -22.87 5.58 4.13
CA LEU A 113 -22.37 4.31 4.63
C LEU A 113 -21.07 3.88 3.93
N LEU A 114 -21.00 4.07 2.62
CA LEU A 114 -19.79 3.75 1.84
C LEU A 114 -18.59 4.59 2.27
N PHE A 115 -18.78 5.90 2.47
CA PHE A 115 -17.72 6.79 2.95
C PHE A 115 -17.39 6.56 4.42
N THR A 116 -18.35 6.16 5.25
CA THR A 116 -18.10 5.75 6.63
C THR A 116 -17.24 4.49 6.67
N ALA A 117 -17.54 3.48 5.85
CA ALA A 117 -16.70 2.28 5.74
C ALA A 117 -15.27 2.65 5.27
N LEU A 118 -15.14 3.56 4.31
CA LEU A 118 -13.84 4.04 3.84
C LEU A 118 -13.04 4.78 4.92
N ALA A 119 -13.69 5.65 5.71
CA ALA A 119 -13.07 6.33 6.84
C ALA A 119 -12.60 5.34 7.92
N LEU A 120 -13.46 4.39 8.28
CA LEU A 120 -13.12 3.34 9.24
C LEU A 120 -12.01 2.41 8.72
N MET A 121 -11.94 2.17 7.41
CA MET A 121 -10.84 1.44 6.79
C MET A 121 -9.52 2.22 6.89
N GLY A 122 -9.54 3.54 6.73
CA GLY A 122 -8.40 4.41 7.02
C GLY A 122 -7.94 4.30 8.49
N VAL A 123 -8.87 4.23 9.44
CA VAL A 123 -8.55 3.97 10.87
C VAL A 123 -7.92 2.59 11.04
N HIS A 124 -8.52 1.53 10.46
CA HIS A 124 -7.99 0.16 10.47
C HIS A 124 -6.54 0.11 9.97
N SER A 125 -6.27 0.69 8.80
CA SER A 125 -4.95 0.68 8.18
C SER A 125 -3.94 1.52 8.98
N THR A 126 -4.39 2.62 9.59
CA THR A 126 -3.56 3.44 10.50
C THR A 126 -3.15 2.66 11.76
N LEU A 127 -4.06 1.89 12.34
CA LEU A 127 -3.76 1.05 13.51
C LEU A 127 -2.82 -0.11 13.16
N PHE A 128 -2.95 -0.66 11.96
CA PHE A 128 -2.13 -1.78 11.50
C PHE A 128 -0.70 -1.36 11.13
N GLY A 129 -0.52 -0.15 10.60
CA GLY A 129 0.77 0.36 10.07
C GLY A 129 1.94 0.21 11.03
N PRO A 130 1.93 0.78 12.25
CA PRO A 130 3.02 0.65 13.21
C PRO A 130 3.29 -0.79 13.62
N ILE A 131 2.25 -1.61 13.78
CA ILE A 131 2.38 -3.02 14.18
C ILE A 131 3.10 -3.82 13.09
N LYS A 132 2.82 -3.52 11.81
CA LYS A 132 3.40 -4.18 10.65
C LYS A 132 4.93 -4.22 10.70
N TYR A 133 5.56 -3.13 11.11
CA TYR A 133 7.02 -3.04 11.19
C TYR A 133 7.56 -3.40 12.57
N ALA A 134 6.84 -3.09 13.65
CA ALA A 134 7.27 -3.37 15.01
C ALA A 134 7.29 -4.86 15.36
N ILE A 135 6.51 -5.71 14.67
CA ILE A 135 6.49 -7.16 14.91
C ILE A 135 7.72 -7.87 14.31
N LEU A 136 8.30 -7.34 13.25
CA LEU A 136 9.40 -8.00 12.52
C LEU A 136 10.66 -8.22 13.39
N PRO A 137 11.17 -7.23 14.13
CA PRO A 137 12.31 -7.46 15.02
C PRO A 137 12.05 -8.46 16.15
N GLN A 138 10.78 -8.69 16.50
CA GLN A 138 10.41 -9.65 17.55
C GLN A 138 10.26 -11.08 17.02
N THR A 139 10.10 -11.24 15.71
CA THR A 139 9.80 -12.53 15.08
C THR A 139 10.95 -13.03 14.19
N LEU A 140 11.81 -12.14 13.74
CA LEU A 140 12.92 -12.44 12.85
C LEU A 140 14.28 -12.26 13.55
N ARG A 141 15.29 -12.99 13.09
CA ARG A 141 16.66 -12.78 13.51
C ARG A 141 17.24 -11.52 12.84
N PRO A 142 18.29 -10.92 13.41
CA PRO A 142 18.91 -9.72 12.83
C PRO A 142 19.37 -9.90 11.36
N ASP A 143 19.85 -11.09 11.00
CA ASP A 143 20.28 -11.45 9.64
C ASP A 143 19.12 -11.68 8.66
N GLU A 144 17.89 -11.83 9.16
CA GLU A 144 16.68 -12.02 8.38
C GLU A 144 15.86 -10.72 8.20
N LEU A 145 16.14 -9.67 8.96
CA LEU A 145 15.33 -8.46 8.99
C LEU A 145 15.24 -7.77 7.63
N THR A 146 16.35 -7.65 6.90
CA THR A 146 16.37 -7.01 5.59
C THR A 146 15.51 -7.80 4.60
N GLY A 147 15.70 -9.12 4.54
CA GLY A 147 14.88 -9.99 3.67
C GLY A 147 13.42 -10.03 4.08
N GLY A 148 13.13 -10.06 5.39
CA GLY A 148 11.77 -10.04 5.91
C GLY A 148 11.03 -8.74 5.59
N ASN A 149 11.69 -7.57 5.73
CA ASN A 149 11.13 -6.29 5.31
C ASN A 149 10.89 -6.26 3.79
N GLY A 150 11.86 -6.71 2.98
CA GLY A 150 11.71 -6.80 1.53
C GLY A 150 10.53 -7.67 1.11
N MET A 151 10.34 -8.83 1.77
CA MET A 151 9.20 -9.70 1.54
C MET A 151 7.86 -9.02 1.88
N VAL A 152 7.80 -8.30 3.00
CA VAL A 152 6.59 -7.56 3.43
C VAL A 152 6.26 -6.45 2.44
N GLU A 153 7.24 -5.69 1.96
CA GLU A 153 7.02 -4.63 0.97
C GLU A 153 6.60 -5.21 -0.39
N MET A 154 7.32 -6.21 -0.90
CA MET A 154 6.92 -6.92 -2.11
C MET A 154 5.46 -7.43 -1.99
N GLY A 155 5.15 -8.11 -0.89
CA GLY A 155 3.81 -8.62 -0.64
C GLY A 155 2.74 -7.51 -0.60
N THR A 156 3.07 -6.36 -0.01
CA THR A 156 2.18 -5.19 0.03
C THR A 156 1.86 -4.67 -1.38
N PHE A 157 2.87 -4.43 -2.22
CA PHE A 157 2.65 -3.90 -3.56
C PHE A 157 1.94 -4.90 -4.49
N VAL A 158 2.28 -6.18 -4.40
CA VAL A 158 1.56 -7.24 -5.13
C VAL A 158 0.09 -7.31 -4.67
N ALA A 159 -0.17 -7.22 -3.38
CA ALA A 159 -1.53 -7.21 -2.83
C ALA A 159 -2.33 -5.95 -3.27
N ILE A 160 -1.68 -4.77 -3.29
CA ILE A 160 -2.28 -3.53 -3.81
C ILE A 160 -2.69 -3.71 -5.26
N LEU A 161 -1.79 -4.21 -6.11
CA LEU A 161 -2.06 -4.43 -7.53
C LEU A 161 -3.21 -5.41 -7.74
N LEU A 162 -3.14 -6.59 -7.12
CA LEU A 162 -4.17 -7.62 -7.25
C LEU A 162 -5.52 -7.13 -6.69
N GLY A 163 -5.51 -6.42 -5.56
CA GLY A 163 -6.71 -5.84 -4.96
C GLY A 163 -7.34 -4.77 -5.84
N THR A 164 -6.53 -3.89 -6.45
CA THR A 164 -7.01 -2.86 -7.37
C THR A 164 -7.66 -3.47 -8.61
N ILE A 165 -7.00 -4.45 -9.24
CA ILE A 165 -7.55 -5.17 -10.40
C ILE A 165 -8.84 -5.90 -10.01
N ALA A 166 -8.82 -6.66 -8.92
CA ALA A 166 -9.97 -7.41 -8.46
C ALA A 166 -11.16 -6.49 -8.15
N GLY A 167 -10.93 -5.38 -7.43
CA GLY A 167 -11.96 -4.40 -7.13
C GLY A 167 -12.62 -3.82 -8.37
N GLY A 168 -11.81 -3.49 -9.40
CA GLY A 168 -12.29 -3.00 -10.68
C GLY A 168 -13.10 -4.03 -11.45
N VAL A 169 -12.56 -5.24 -11.58
CA VAL A 169 -13.23 -6.33 -12.32
C VAL A 169 -14.54 -6.75 -11.63
N LEU A 170 -14.51 -6.93 -10.31
CA LEU A 170 -15.68 -7.40 -9.56
C LEU A 170 -16.82 -6.40 -9.57
N VAL A 171 -16.53 -5.09 -9.43
CA VAL A 171 -17.59 -4.06 -9.41
C VAL A 171 -18.23 -3.88 -10.77
N ALA A 172 -17.53 -4.21 -11.85
CA ALA A 172 -18.04 -4.11 -13.23
C ALA A 172 -18.98 -5.26 -13.65
N ILE A 173 -19.10 -6.32 -12.84
CA ILE A 173 -19.97 -7.47 -13.14
C ILE A 173 -21.44 -7.07 -12.98
N GLU A 174 -22.15 -6.87 -14.06
CA GLU A 174 -23.58 -6.55 -14.01
C GLU A 174 -24.44 -7.81 -13.75
N PRO A 175 -25.59 -7.68 -13.05
CA PRO A 175 -26.11 -6.46 -12.39
C PRO A 175 -25.63 -6.28 -10.94
N HIS A 176 -24.86 -7.22 -10.36
CA HIS A 176 -24.59 -7.32 -8.93
C HIS A 176 -23.13 -7.01 -8.54
N GLY A 177 -22.32 -6.43 -9.43
CA GLY A 177 -20.90 -6.19 -9.23
C GLY A 177 -20.52 -5.55 -7.88
N PRO A 178 -21.16 -4.46 -7.44
CA PRO A 178 -20.85 -3.86 -6.13
C PRO A 178 -21.06 -4.79 -4.95
N LEU A 179 -22.09 -5.66 -5.01
CA LEU A 179 -22.35 -6.67 -3.98
C LEU A 179 -21.34 -7.81 -4.03
N ILE A 180 -20.95 -8.25 -5.23
CA ILE A 180 -19.93 -9.27 -5.42
C ILE A 180 -18.59 -8.78 -4.86
N ALA A 181 -18.20 -7.54 -5.17
CA ALA A 181 -16.98 -6.93 -4.64
C ALA A 181 -17.00 -6.86 -3.10
N SER A 182 -18.12 -6.46 -2.49
CA SER A 182 -18.24 -6.37 -1.04
C SER A 182 -18.28 -7.72 -0.34
N VAL A 183 -18.94 -8.73 -0.91
CA VAL A 183 -18.90 -10.12 -0.40
C VAL A 183 -17.48 -10.69 -0.48
N THR A 184 -16.77 -10.43 -1.58
CA THR A 184 -15.36 -10.80 -1.72
C THR A 184 -14.49 -10.13 -0.66
N ALA A 185 -14.71 -8.83 -0.40
CA ALA A 185 -14.00 -8.10 0.64
C ALA A 185 -14.26 -8.69 2.04
N ILE A 186 -15.50 -9.08 2.36
CA ILE A 186 -15.84 -9.78 3.61
C ILE A 186 -15.12 -11.13 3.68
N ALA A 187 -15.10 -11.90 2.59
CA ALA A 187 -14.43 -13.21 2.54
C ALA A 187 -12.91 -13.06 2.77
N ILE A 188 -12.27 -12.05 2.17
CA ILE A 188 -10.85 -11.72 2.40
C ILE A 188 -10.61 -11.33 3.86
N ALA A 189 -11.47 -10.49 4.46
CA ALA A 189 -11.37 -10.08 5.86
C ALA A 189 -11.48 -11.26 6.83
N LEU A 190 -12.45 -12.15 6.59
CA LEU A 190 -12.64 -13.39 7.37
C LEU A 190 -11.42 -14.31 7.24
N THR A 191 -10.92 -14.52 6.04
CA THR A 191 -9.72 -15.33 5.80
C THR A 191 -8.52 -14.71 6.53
N GLY A 192 -8.33 -13.39 6.41
CA GLY A 192 -7.27 -12.67 7.11
C GLY A 192 -7.37 -12.80 8.64
N TYR A 193 -8.58 -12.76 9.19
CA TYR A 193 -8.78 -13.00 10.61
C TYR A 193 -8.40 -14.44 11.02
N VAL A 194 -8.84 -15.43 10.26
CA VAL A 194 -8.49 -16.85 10.54
C VAL A 194 -6.97 -17.05 10.49
N VAL A 195 -6.30 -16.52 9.46
CA VAL A 195 -4.84 -16.60 9.34
C VAL A 195 -4.13 -15.87 10.49
N SER A 196 -4.65 -14.73 10.92
CA SER A 196 -4.07 -13.94 12.03
C SER A 196 -4.04 -14.70 13.36
N ARG A 197 -4.92 -15.69 13.54
CA ARG A 197 -4.95 -16.52 14.76
C ARG A 197 -3.71 -17.40 14.90
N ALA A 198 -3.04 -17.69 13.80
CA ALA A 198 -1.81 -18.48 13.80
C ALA A 198 -0.54 -17.64 14.09
N ILE A 199 -0.63 -16.31 14.18
CA ILE A 199 0.49 -15.44 14.53
C ILE A 199 0.92 -15.74 15.98
N PRO A 200 2.20 -16.04 16.23
CA PRO A 200 2.72 -16.28 17.57
C PRO A 200 2.58 -15.05 18.47
N MET A 201 2.46 -15.29 19.75
CA MET A 201 2.43 -14.22 20.75
C MET A 201 3.74 -13.43 20.74
N THR A 202 3.62 -12.10 20.74
CA THR A 202 4.75 -11.15 20.78
C THR A 202 4.57 -10.23 21.98
N PRO A 203 5.49 -10.26 22.96
CA PRO A 203 5.33 -9.47 24.18
C PRO A 203 5.28 -7.97 23.87
N PRO A 204 4.52 -7.19 24.67
CA PRO A 204 4.51 -5.73 24.52
C PRO A 204 5.87 -5.13 24.88
N GLU A 205 6.29 -4.09 24.16
CA GLU A 205 7.57 -3.40 24.41
C GLU A 205 7.51 -2.47 25.61
N ALA A 206 6.38 -1.77 25.77
CA ALA A 206 6.18 -0.78 26.82
C ALA A 206 4.83 -0.94 27.53
N PRO A 207 4.59 -2.05 28.30
CA PRO A 207 3.29 -2.32 28.90
C PRO A 207 2.81 -1.26 29.89
N GLN A 208 3.75 -0.50 30.48
CA GLN A 208 3.45 0.57 31.46
C GLN A 208 3.23 1.94 30.79
N LEU A 209 3.31 2.03 29.45
CA LEU A 209 3.11 3.26 28.72
C LEU A 209 1.75 3.89 29.02
N ARG A 210 1.73 5.16 29.43
CA ARG A 210 0.49 5.94 29.55
C ARG A 210 0.17 6.56 28.18
N ILE A 211 -0.95 6.15 27.59
CA ILE A 211 -1.37 6.64 26.28
C ILE A 211 -1.76 8.12 26.37
N ASN A 212 -1.16 8.93 25.54
CA ASN A 212 -1.61 10.29 25.31
C ASN A 212 -2.62 10.29 24.16
N TRP A 213 -3.88 10.54 24.48
CA TRP A 213 -4.98 10.53 23.50
C TRP A 213 -5.06 11.80 22.64
N ASN A 214 -4.26 12.84 22.96
CA ASN A 214 -4.20 14.02 22.12
C ASN A 214 -3.20 13.78 20.96
N PRO A 215 -3.68 13.60 19.72
CA PRO A 215 -2.83 13.24 18.59
C PRO A 215 -1.83 14.36 18.24
N PHE A 216 -2.21 15.62 18.43
CA PHE A 216 -1.35 16.75 18.06
C PHE A 216 -0.15 16.89 19.02
N THR A 217 -0.41 16.79 20.32
CA THR A 217 0.68 16.84 21.32
C THR A 217 1.60 15.65 21.21
N GLU A 218 1.06 14.46 20.90
CA GLU A 218 1.85 13.25 20.72
C GLU A 218 2.68 13.29 19.45
N THR A 219 2.10 13.71 18.34
CA THR A 219 2.85 13.92 17.09
C THR A 219 4.00 14.91 17.29
N TRP A 220 3.73 16.04 17.97
CA TRP A 220 4.77 17.02 18.27
C TRP A 220 5.88 16.47 19.18
N ARG A 221 5.51 15.68 20.19
CA ARG A 221 6.47 15.00 21.07
C ARG A 221 7.36 14.06 20.29
N ASN A 222 6.79 13.25 19.42
CA ASN A 222 7.51 12.29 18.58
C ASN A 222 8.46 13.00 17.58
N LEU A 223 8.00 14.09 16.96
CA LEU A 223 8.82 14.90 16.07
C LEU A 223 10.01 15.53 16.82
N ARG A 224 9.77 16.07 18.03
CA ARG A 224 10.83 16.64 18.88
C ARG A 224 11.83 15.57 19.31
N PHE A 225 11.35 14.38 19.70
CA PHE A 225 12.21 13.26 20.05
C PHE A 225 13.07 12.80 18.86
N ALA A 226 12.47 12.63 17.68
CA ALA A 226 13.18 12.28 16.47
C ALA A 226 14.22 13.34 16.08
N HIS A 227 13.88 14.63 16.21
CA HIS A 227 14.80 15.74 15.93
C HIS A 227 16.02 15.75 16.85
N GLY A 228 15.89 15.26 18.09
CA GLY A 228 17.01 15.10 19.04
C GLY A 228 18.06 14.08 18.61
N ASN A 229 17.73 13.19 17.68
CA ASN A 229 18.69 12.21 17.10
C ASN A 229 18.81 12.42 15.58
N ARG A 230 19.96 12.94 15.15
CA ARG A 230 20.21 13.27 13.74
C ARG A 230 19.98 12.10 12.79
N VAL A 231 20.34 10.88 13.18
CA VAL A 231 20.18 9.69 12.33
C VAL A 231 18.69 9.38 12.14
N VAL A 232 17.92 9.37 13.23
CA VAL A 232 16.48 9.13 13.20
C VAL A 232 15.76 10.21 12.38
N TRP A 233 16.15 11.48 12.59
CA TRP A 233 15.56 12.60 11.87
C TRP A 233 15.80 12.51 10.36
N LEU A 234 17.04 12.26 9.94
CA LEU A 234 17.38 12.14 8.52
C LEU A 234 16.71 10.92 7.87
N SER A 235 16.62 9.80 8.59
CA SER A 235 15.91 8.60 8.11
C SER A 235 14.41 8.90 7.91
N MET A 236 13.80 9.60 8.87
CA MET A 236 12.39 10.00 8.78
C MET A 236 12.15 10.95 7.60
N MET A 237 13.03 11.93 7.39
CA MET A 237 12.93 12.84 6.24
C MET A 237 13.12 12.09 4.92
N GLY A 238 14.08 11.18 4.83
CA GLY A 238 14.32 10.36 3.65
C GLY A 238 13.12 9.48 3.29
N ILE A 239 12.53 8.79 4.27
CA ILE A 239 11.34 7.97 4.08
C ILE A 239 10.12 8.83 3.68
N SER A 240 9.94 10.00 4.31
CA SER A 240 8.86 10.93 3.97
C SER A 240 8.99 11.45 2.55
N TRP A 241 10.22 11.79 2.12
CA TRP A 241 10.50 12.20 0.75
C TRP A 241 10.23 11.09 -0.25
N PHE A 242 10.67 9.87 0.05
CA PHE A 242 10.42 8.69 -0.80
C PHE A 242 8.91 8.45 -1.02
N TRP A 243 8.12 8.48 0.05
CA TRP A 243 6.67 8.31 -0.05
C TRP A 243 5.98 9.46 -0.78
N PHE A 244 6.45 10.71 -0.57
CA PHE A 244 5.96 11.86 -1.31
C PHE A 244 6.23 11.73 -2.81
N TYR A 245 7.45 11.34 -3.17
CA TYR A 245 7.84 11.08 -4.57
C TYR A 245 6.97 9.97 -5.18
N GLY A 246 6.86 8.82 -4.53
CA GLY A 246 6.05 7.69 -4.98
C GLY A 246 4.57 8.04 -5.15
N ALA A 247 3.98 8.77 -4.19
CA ALA A 247 2.59 9.21 -4.27
C ALA A 247 2.37 10.18 -5.44
N THR A 248 3.27 11.14 -5.64
CA THR A 248 3.22 12.07 -6.77
C THR A 248 3.31 11.33 -8.09
N PHE A 249 4.24 10.38 -8.19
CA PHE A 249 4.41 9.56 -9.38
C PHE A 249 3.14 8.77 -9.71
N LEU A 250 2.58 8.06 -8.74
CA LEU A 250 1.37 7.25 -8.91
C LEU A 250 0.14 8.10 -9.31
N THR A 251 -0.01 9.30 -8.73
CA THR A 251 -1.16 10.17 -9.06
C THR A 251 -1.07 10.76 -10.47
N GLN A 252 0.14 10.97 -10.98
CA GLN A 252 0.35 11.49 -12.35
C GLN A 252 0.33 10.39 -13.42
N PHE A 253 0.40 9.13 -13.03
CA PHE A 253 0.51 8.01 -13.94
C PHE A 253 -0.62 7.91 -14.99
N PRO A 254 -1.92 8.04 -14.62
CA PRO A 254 -3.01 8.02 -15.58
C PRO A 254 -2.92 9.17 -16.60
N ASN A 255 -2.55 10.37 -16.12
CA ASN A 255 -2.39 11.54 -16.95
C ASN A 255 -1.22 11.39 -17.94
N PHE A 256 -0.09 10.86 -17.47
CA PHE A 256 1.08 10.57 -18.29
C PHE A 256 0.75 9.54 -19.38
N THR A 257 0.09 8.43 -18.99
CA THR A 257 -0.32 7.39 -19.94
C THR A 257 -1.23 7.96 -21.02
N ARG A 258 -2.24 8.73 -20.62
CA ARG A 258 -3.23 9.26 -21.56
C ARG A 258 -2.66 10.37 -22.46
N ASN A 259 -1.98 11.35 -21.86
CA ASN A 259 -1.65 12.59 -22.55
C ASN A 259 -0.28 12.54 -23.26
N VAL A 260 0.62 11.69 -22.78
CA VAL A 260 1.99 11.56 -23.35
C VAL A 260 2.10 10.31 -24.20
N LEU A 261 1.68 9.16 -23.68
CA LEU A 261 1.81 7.88 -24.39
C LEU A 261 0.65 7.58 -25.33
N GLY A 262 -0.49 8.27 -25.21
CA GLY A 262 -1.70 7.94 -25.96
C GLY A 262 -2.28 6.57 -25.57
N GLY A 263 -2.03 6.11 -24.35
CA GLY A 263 -2.50 4.83 -23.86
C GLY A 263 -3.91 4.93 -23.29
N ASP A 264 -4.68 3.87 -23.50
CA ASP A 264 -6.00 3.69 -22.89
C ASP A 264 -5.91 3.19 -21.41
N GLU A 265 -7.01 2.84 -20.80
CA GLU A 265 -7.08 2.36 -19.42
C GLU A 265 -6.34 1.02 -19.22
N HIS A 266 -6.25 0.20 -20.25
CA HIS A 266 -5.51 -1.08 -20.21
C HIS A 266 -4.00 -0.81 -20.19
N VAL A 267 -3.52 0.18 -20.92
CA VAL A 267 -2.13 0.63 -20.89
C VAL A 267 -1.79 1.18 -19.52
N ALA A 268 -2.65 2.02 -18.92
CA ALA A 268 -2.43 2.53 -17.57
C ALA A 268 -2.32 1.39 -16.55
N THR A 269 -3.21 0.41 -16.62
CA THR A 269 -3.19 -0.78 -15.76
C THR A 269 -1.92 -1.63 -15.96
N PHE A 270 -1.52 -1.83 -17.22
CA PHE A 270 -0.30 -2.56 -17.56
C PHE A 270 0.94 -1.88 -16.98
N LEU A 271 1.07 -0.56 -17.12
CA LEU A 271 2.19 0.18 -16.59
C LEU A 271 2.20 0.21 -15.05
N LEU A 272 1.03 0.28 -14.38
CA LEU A 272 0.92 0.11 -12.93
C LEU A 272 1.35 -1.30 -12.48
N ALA A 273 1.08 -2.33 -13.28
CA ALA A 273 1.57 -3.68 -13.03
C ALA A 273 3.11 -3.72 -13.13
N MET A 274 3.69 -3.10 -14.15
CA MET A 274 5.15 -3.00 -14.31
C MET A 274 5.79 -2.24 -13.16
N PHE A 275 5.18 -1.15 -12.71
CA PHE A 275 5.58 -0.42 -11.52
C PHE A 275 5.63 -1.33 -10.28
N SER A 276 4.57 -2.09 -10.04
CA SER A 276 4.50 -3.03 -8.90
C SER A 276 5.54 -4.16 -9.00
N VAL A 277 5.79 -4.67 -10.21
CA VAL A 277 6.85 -5.66 -10.47
C VAL A 277 8.22 -5.08 -10.16
N GLY A 278 8.49 -3.82 -10.57
CA GLY A 278 9.74 -3.12 -10.27
C GLY A 278 9.98 -3.00 -8.76
N ILE A 279 8.99 -2.50 -8.00
CA ILE A 279 9.11 -2.40 -6.53
C ILE A 279 9.32 -3.78 -5.90
N GLY A 280 8.57 -4.79 -6.35
CA GLY A 280 8.74 -6.16 -5.86
C GLY A 280 10.14 -6.70 -6.10
N ALA A 281 10.68 -6.49 -7.30
CA ALA A 281 12.04 -6.90 -7.65
C ALA A 281 13.10 -6.15 -6.83
N GLY A 282 12.99 -4.81 -6.70
CA GLY A 282 13.89 -3.98 -5.91
C GLY A 282 13.88 -4.37 -4.42
N SER A 283 12.69 -4.59 -3.85
CA SER A 283 12.54 -5.03 -2.47
C SER A 283 13.22 -6.38 -2.21
N LEU A 284 13.13 -7.32 -3.15
CA LEU A 284 13.80 -8.62 -3.05
C LEU A 284 15.32 -8.54 -3.28
N LEU A 285 15.77 -7.64 -4.16
CA LEU A 285 17.19 -7.41 -4.42
C LEU A 285 17.90 -6.76 -3.24
N CYS A 286 17.19 -5.95 -2.45
CA CYS A 286 17.74 -5.23 -1.30
C CYS A 286 18.47 -6.18 -0.33
N GLU A 287 17.94 -7.37 -0.03
CA GLU A 287 18.58 -8.37 0.83
C GLU A 287 19.95 -8.81 0.29
N ARG A 288 20.03 -9.02 -1.04
CA ARG A 288 21.28 -9.47 -1.69
C ARG A 288 22.31 -8.35 -1.75
N LEU A 289 21.87 -7.15 -2.14
CA LEU A 289 22.74 -5.99 -2.30
C LEU A 289 23.28 -5.48 -0.96
N SER A 290 22.49 -5.59 0.12
CA SER A 290 22.90 -5.20 1.47
C SER A 290 23.78 -6.25 2.18
N GLY A 291 23.98 -7.43 1.58
CA GLY A 291 24.67 -8.53 2.25
C GLY A 291 23.97 -8.96 3.55
N ARG A 292 22.64 -8.81 3.62
CA ARG A 292 21.79 -9.13 4.80
C ARG A 292 22.06 -8.28 6.03
N LYS A 293 22.58 -7.09 5.84
CA LYS A 293 22.83 -6.10 6.89
C LYS A 293 22.15 -4.79 6.54
N VAL A 294 21.98 -3.94 7.53
CA VAL A 294 21.55 -2.56 7.26
C VAL A 294 22.72 -1.82 6.62
N GLU A 295 22.65 -1.62 5.30
CA GLU A 295 23.71 -0.98 4.51
C GLU A 295 23.23 0.41 4.06
N LEU A 296 23.73 1.43 4.74
CA LEU A 296 23.36 2.83 4.47
C LEU A 296 23.77 3.30 3.06
N GLY A 297 24.77 2.67 2.46
CA GLY A 297 25.24 2.98 1.11
C GLY A 297 24.22 2.69 0.02
N LEU A 298 23.22 1.81 0.28
CA LEU A 298 22.15 1.54 -0.66
C LEU A 298 21.19 2.71 -0.82
N VAL A 299 21.03 3.58 0.19
CA VAL A 299 20.12 4.74 0.10
C VAL A 299 20.55 5.74 -0.96
N PRO A 300 21.82 6.25 -0.97
CA PRO A 300 22.27 7.11 -2.07
C PRO A 300 22.33 6.38 -3.42
N PHE A 301 22.69 5.09 -3.44
CA PHE A 301 22.69 4.27 -4.65
C PHE A 301 21.29 4.21 -5.27
N GLY A 302 20.26 3.89 -4.49
CA GLY A 302 18.87 3.89 -4.92
C GLY A 302 18.41 5.27 -5.39
N SER A 303 18.71 6.33 -4.62
CA SER A 303 18.32 7.70 -4.98
C SER A 303 18.96 8.18 -6.30
N ILE A 304 20.21 7.81 -6.55
CA ILE A 304 20.90 8.12 -7.81
C ILE A 304 20.25 7.35 -8.96
N GLY A 305 19.99 6.04 -8.79
CA GLY A 305 19.33 5.21 -9.79
C GLY A 305 17.96 5.75 -10.16
N MET A 306 17.12 6.03 -9.17
CA MET A 306 15.81 6.67 -9.39
C MET A 306 15.93 7.98 -10.18
N THR A 307 16.91 8.82 -9.83
CA THR A 307 17.13 10.10 -10.50
C THR A 307 17.56 9.92 -11.96
N VAL A 308 18.49 9.03 -12.22
CA VAL A 308 18.99 8.74 -13.58
C VAL A 308 17.86 8.26 -14.47
N PHE A 309 17.10 7.26 -14.04
CA PHE A 309 16.00 6.72 -14.85
C PHE A 309 14.79 7.67 -14.93
N ALA A 310 14.57 8.55 -13.94
CA ALA A 310 13.57 9.60 -14.05
C ALA A 310 13.96 10.65 -15.12
N ILE A 311 15.24 11.00 -15.20
CA ILE A 311 15.76 11.90 -16.26
C ILE A 311 15.66 11.20 -17.61
N ASP A 312 16.02 9.92 -17.72
CA ASP A 312 15.93 9.16 -18.96
C ASP A 312 14.48 9.01 -19.42
N LEU A 313 13.55 8.70 -18.52
CA LEU A 313 12.11 8.70 -18.79
C LEU A 313 11.64 10.05 -19.35
N TRP A 314 12.08 11.17 -18.75
CA TRP A 314 11.75 12.50 -19.26
C TRP A 314 12.32 12.73 -20.66
N LEU A 315 13.58 12.33 -20.92
CA LEU A 315 14.20 12.45 -22.23
C LEU A 315 13.49 11.59 -23.29
N ALA A 316 13.13 10.35 -22.95
CA ALA A 316 12.43 9.43 -23.82
C ALA A 316 10.99 9.90 -24.12
N SER A 317 10.34 10.58 -23.16
CA SER A 317 8.94 10.96 -23.30
C SER A 317 8.68 12.41 -23.74
N ARG A 318 9.65 13.32 -23.63
CA ARG A 318 9.46 14.77 -23.88
C ARG A 318 8.95 15.14 -25.27
N ASN A 319 9.23 14.30 -26.28
CA ASN A 319 8.81 14.52 -27.67
C ASN A 319 7.62 13.65 -28.07
N LEU A 320 7.09 12.86 -27.13
CA LEU A 320 5.90 12.04 -27.37
C LEU A 320 4.66 12.92 -27.19
N HIS A 321 3.77 12.86 -28.15
CA HIS A 321 2.46 13.51 -28.08
C HIS A 321 1.39 12.51 -28.51
N ALA A 322 0.40 12.32 -27.66
CA ALA A 322 -0.73 11.46 -27.96
C ALA A 322 -1.54 12.04 -29.13
N SER A 323 -1.57 11.35 -30.25
CA SER A 323 -2.43 11.70 -31.40
C SER A 323 -3.77 10.97 -31.37
N SER A 324 -3.79 9.78 -30.77
CA SER A 324 -4.99 8.95 -30.57
C SER A 324 -4.77 8.01 -29.39
N LEU A 325 -5.85 7.56 -28.75
CA LEU A 325 -5.75 6.53 -27.71
C LEU A 325 -5.60 5.15 -28.37
N GLY A 326 -4.67 4.36 -27.85
CA GLY A 326 -4.39 3.00 -28.30
C GLY A 326 -4.21 2.03 -27.14
N GLY A 327 -4.35 0.75 -27.42
CA GLY A 327 -4.16 -0.34 -26.48
C GLY A 327 -2.68 -0.69 -26.27
N ILE A 328 -2.45 -1.75 -25.50
CA ILE A 328 -1.09 -2.27 -25.18
C ILE A 328 -0.34 -2.68 -26.45
N ASP A 329 -1.03 -3.20 -27.44
CA ASP A 329 -0.47 -3.57 -28.74
C ASP A 329 0.13 -2.36 -29.45
N VAL A 330 -0.56 -1.22 -29.48
CA VAL A 330 -0.09 0.03 -30.06
C VAL A 330 1.11 0.57 -29.27
N LEU A 331 1.08 0.49 -27.95
CA LEU A 331 2.22 0.89 -27.11
C LEU A 331 3.48 0.09 -27.44
N LEU A 332 3.35 -1.24 -27.55
CA LEU A 332 4.49 -2.13 -27.77
C LEU A 332 5.01 -2.11 -29.22
N GLN A 333 4.15 -1.81 -30.19
CA GLN A 333 4.56 -1.72 -31.61
C GLN A 333 5.28 -0.41 -31.94
N ASN A 334 5.13 0.63 -31.14
CA ASN A 334 5.78 1.91 -31.39
C ASN A 334 7.18 1.95 -30.74
N PRO A 335 8.28 1.94 -31.52
CA PRO A 335 9.64 1.99 -30.96
C PRO A 335 9.93 3.20 -30.08
N ALA A 336 9.21 4.31 -30.29
CA ALA A 336 9.37 5.53 -29.49
C ALA A 336 8.96 5.33 -28.01
N HIS A 337 8.15 4.32 -27.71
CA HIS A 337 7.71 4.00 -26.36
C HIS A 337 8.61 2.97 -25.64
N TRP A 338 9.54 2.32 -26.35
CA TRP A 338 10.33 1.21 -25.80
C TRP A 338 11.26 1.63 -24.66
N GLY A 339 11.70 2.87 -24.61
CA GLY A 339 12.48 3.39 -23.48
C GLY A 339 11.66 3.61 -22.21
N VAL A 340 10.37 3.93 -22.35
CA VAL A 340 9.51 4.27 -21.23
C VAL A 340 9.29 3.11 -20.26
N ILE A 341 9.07 1.90 -20.75
CA ILE A 341 8.76 0.73 -19.92
C ILE A 341 9.95 0.33 -19.02
N PRO A 342 11.18 0.15 -19.57
CA PRO A 342 12.35 -0.11 -18.75
C PRO A 342 12.62 0.97 -17.72
N ASP A 343 12.49 2.25 -18.10
CA ASP A 343 12.72 3.37 -17.17
C ASP A 343 11.76 3.33 -16.01
N LEU A 344 10.46 3.08 -16.26
CA LEU A 344 9.45 2.93 -15.24
C LEU A 344 9.76 1.77 -14.28
N VAL A 345 10.16 0.61 -14.82
CA VAL A 345 10.55 -0.56 -14.02
C VAL A 345 11.80 -0.25 -13.19
N LEU A 346 12.81 0.37 -13.81
CA LEU A 346 14.09 0.66 -13.14
C LEU A 346 13.96 1.75 -12.08
N ILE A 347 13.14 2.79 -12.30
CA ILE A 347 12.80 3.75 -11.24
C ILE A 347 12.25 3.05 -10.00
N CYS A 348 11.50 1.96 -10.19
CA CYS A 348 10.85 1.23 -9.10
C CYS A 348 11.76 0.16 -8.48
N VAL A 349 12.75 -0.34 -9.22
CA VAL A 349 13.76 -1.28 -8.71
C VAL A 349 14.73 -0.58 -7.77
N PHE A 350 15.08 0.68 -8.09
CA PHE A 350 15.96 1.52 -7.29
C PHE A 350 15.22 2.23 -6.16
#